data_1de70832068e6ae6d2211d80e46e8861
#
_entry.id   1de70832068e6ae6d2211d80e46e8861
#
_cell.length_a   1.000
_cell.length_b   1.000
_cell.length_c   1.000
_cell.angle_alpha   90.00
_cell.angle_beta   90.00
_cell.angle_gamma   90.00
#
_symmetry.space_group_name_H-M   'P 1'
#
loop_
_entity.id
_entity.type
_entity.pdbx_description
1 polymer ?
#
loop_
_entity_poly.entity_id
_entity_poly.type
_entity_poly.pdbx_seq_one_letter_code
_entity_poly.pdbx_strand_id
1 'polypeptide(L)'
;EISCSLVGSEMCIRDSNTIRLTLIHTPSTEKRYPHQRDLDLGVNHFTYSIVGHKGTDRSGVVAASEQLNLPLVAYVAPKHAGSLGRTFSMLESSTPQIGVRALKKAEDGDGYIVRCYELTGKPVENARITFPAQILSAEECNGIEEKIGAAETEGRSLIVSAGKFAPKTYRVRLAAPAQKSAFEVKSAPVTLSYNTVAFTTDEFYTYYRFDNQRGSFAAELIPAELTCNGVRFVMGEENVKDAVTCRSQEIELPEGGYRKLYMLCLLYTSDAADEGLGV
;
A
#
# COMPACT_ATOMS: atom_id res chain seq x y z
N GLU A 1 23.58 -3.41 -27.50
CA GLU A 1 22.36 -2.70 -27.16
C GLU A 1 22.27 -2.51 -25.66
N ILE A 2 22.25 -1.26 -25.22
CA ILE A 2 22.00 -0.94 -23.81
C ILE A 2 20.50 -0.71 -23.69
N SER A 3 19.80 -1.58 -23.01
CA SER A 3 18.39 -1.40 -22.67
C SER A 3 18.33 -0.76 -21.29
N CYS A 4 17.86 0.47 -21.22
CA CYS A 4 17.56 1.15 -19.98
C CYS A 4 16.10 0.90 -19.64
N SER A 5 15.84 0.22 -18.53
CA SER A 5 14.51 0.09 -17.95
C SER A 5 14.51 0.91 -16.68
N LEU A 6 13.83 2.04 -16.70
CA LEU A 6 13.85 2.98 -15.60
C LEU A 6 12.44 3.43 -15.22
N VAL A 7 12.19 3.43 -13.93
CA VAL A 7 11.03 4.08 -13.32
C VAL A 7 11.52 5.45 -12.85
N GLY A 8 11.28 6.47 -13.67
CA GLY A 8 11.75 7.83 -13.42
C GLY A 8 12.15 8.55 -14.71
N SER A 9 12.20 9.85 -14.72
CA SER A 9 12.58 10.63 -15.89
C SER A 9 14.08 10.50 -16.19
N GLU A 10 14.40 9.83 -17.30
CA GLU A 10 15.78 9.56 -17.70
C GLU A 10 16.09 9.98 -19.10
N MET A 11 17.28 10.49 -19.25
CA MET A 11 17.88 10.73 -20.55
C MET A 11 19.11 9.83 -20.71
N CYS A 12 18.98 8.73 -21.48
CA CYS A 12 20.11 7.96 -21.97
C CYS A 12 20.64 8.61 -23.26
N ILE A 13 21.81 9.24 -23.22
CA ILE A 13 22.47 9.77 -24.42
C ILE A 13 23.28 8.63 -25.03
N ARG A 14 22.95 8.23 -26.26
CA ARG A 14 23.52 7.09 -26.99
C ARG A 14 24.81 7.37 -27.76
N ASP A 15 25.29 8.57 -27.74
CA ASP A 15 26.37 9.05 -28.61
C ASP A 15 27.79 8.98 -28.00
N SER A 16 27.89 8.41 -26.81
CA SER A 16 29.17 8.23 -26.12
C SER A 16 29.23 6.94 -25.32
N ASN A 17 30.42 6.52 -24.90
CA ASN A 17 30.60 5.39 -23.97
C ASN A 17 30.23 5.77 -22.52
N THR A 18 29.43 6.79 -22.33
CA THR A 18 29.06 7.32 -21.02
C THR A 18 27.59 7.09 -20.75
N ILE A 19 27.27 6.49 -19.62
CA ILE A 19 25.91 6.37 -19.10
C ILE A 19 25.72 7.48 -18.07
N ARG A 20 24.65 8.26 -18.20
CA ARG A 20 24.31 9.33 -17.26
C ARG A 20 22.95 9.03 -16.65
N LEU A 21 22.85 9.21 -15.34
CA LEU A 21 21.62 9.08 -14.57
C LEU A 21 21.28 10.43 -13.95
N THR A 22 20.11 10.98 -14.27
CA THR A 22 19.61 12.18 -13.60
C THR A 22 18.99 11.77 -12.27
N LEU A 23 19.56 12.23 -11.16
CA LEU A 23 19.06 11.90 -9.81
C LEU A 23 18.02 12.89 -9.33
N ILE A 24 18.18 14.18 -9.66
CA ILE A 24 17.21 15.23 -9.33
C ILE A 24 16.95 16.07 -10.57
N HIS A 25 15.70 16.40 -10.78
CA HIS A 25 15.28 17.35 -11.81
C HIS A 25 14.29 18.31 -11.18
N THR A 26 14.75 19.54 -10.90
CA THR A 26 13.91 20.61 -10.36
C THR A 26 13.59 21.61 -11.46
N PRO A 27 12.42 21.50 -12.13
CA PRO A 27 12.06 22.40 -13.20
C PRO A 27 11.76 23.80 -12.65
N SER A 28 12.11 24.84 -13.43
CA SER A 28 11.64 26.18 -13.15
C SER A 28 10.14 26.26 -13.41
N THR A 29 9.36 26.71 -12.42
CA THR A 29 7.92 26.87 -12.56
C THR A 29 7.55 28.27 -13.04
N GLU A 30 6.36 28.42 -13.62
CA GLU A 30 5.85 29.73 -14.03
C GLU A 30 5.72 30.67 -12.83
N LYS A 31 5.90 31.97 -13.05
CA LYS A 31 5.80 33.01 -12.00
C LYS A 31 4.50 33.01 -11.22
N ARG A 32 3.41 32.47 -11.80
CA ARG A 32 2.11 32.36 -11.14
C ARG A 32 2.02 31.26 -10.08
N TYR A 33 3.01 30.38 -10.02
CA TYR A 33 3.09 29.30 -9.01
C TYR A 33 4.36 29.43 -8.15
N PRO A 34 4.51 30.53 -7.39
CA PRO A 34 5.74 30.79 -6.63
C PRO A 34 6.02 29.74 -5.54
N HIS A 35 4.98 29.06 -5.05
CA HIS A 35 5.09 27.99 -4.06
C HIS A 35 5.72 26.70 -4.60
N GLN A 36 5.80 26.54 -5.93
CA GLN A 36 6.48 25.41 -6.57
C GLN A 36 7.89 25.75 -7.06
N ARG A 37 8.40 26.93 -6.70
CA ARG A 37 9.65 27.47 -7.25
C ARG A 37 10.89 26.73 -6.78
N ASP A 38 10.89 26.26 -5.54
CA ASP A 38 12.04 25.68 -4.87
C ASP A 38 11.69 24.25 -4.39
N LEU A 39 11.42 23.35 -5.37
CA LEU A 39 11.13 21.95 -5.13
C LEU A 39 12.43 21.19 -4.76
N ASP A 40 12.30 20.10 -4.06
CA ASP A 40 13.38 19.18 -3.68
C ASP A 40 14.47 19.79 -2.79
N LEU A 41 14.13 20.82 -2.01
CA LEU A 41 15.03 21.36 -1.01
C LEU A 41 15.30 20.35 0.12
N GLY A 42 16.56 20.27 0.55
CA GLY A 42 16.97 19.43 1.66
C GLY A 42 17.88 18.27 1.25
N VAL A 43 18.00 17.27 2.12
CA VAL A 43 18.85 16.10 1.88
C VAL A 43 18.04 15.02 1.17
N ASN A 44 18.47 14.69 -0.04
CA ASN A 44 17.83 13.64 -0.85
C ASN A 44 18.73 12.39 -0.87
N HIS A 45 18.16 11.23 -0.60
CA HIS A 45 18.85 9.95 -0.63
C HIS A 45 18.43 9.14 -1.85
N PHE A 46 19.40 8.69 -2.63
CA PHE A 46 19.17 7.88 -3.83
C PHE A 46 19.90 6.55 -3.71
N THR A 47 19.24 5.49 -4.10
CA THR A 47 19.85 4.17 -4.25
C THR A 47 19.66 3.70 -5.68
N TYR A 48 20.75 3.34 -6.34
CA TYR A 48 20.71 2.80 -7.70
C TYR A 48 21.69 1.64 -7.86
N SER A 49 21.43 0.79 -8.84
CA SER A 49 22.33 -0.30 -9.20
C SER A 49 22.51 -0.39 -10.71
N ILE A 50 23.64 -0.96 -11.13
CA ILE A 50 23.93 -1.25 -12.52
C ILE A 50 24.02 -2.75 -12.68
N VAL A 51 23.19 -3.31 -13.57
CA VAL A 51 23.13 -4.75 -13.83
C VAL A 51 23.50 -5.02 -15.27
N GLY A 52 24.61 -5.72 -15.48
CA GLY A 52 25.01 -6.23 -16.78
C GLY A 52 24.27 -7.52 -17.12
N HIS A 53 23.72 -7.64 -18.33
CA HIS A 53 23.06 -8.84 -18.79
C HIS A 53 23.41 -9.13 -20.26
N LYS A 54 23.26 -10.40 -20.68
CA LYS A 54 23.45 -10.80 -22.07
C LYS A 54 22.09 -10.94 -22.77
N GLY A 55 22.04 -10.47 -24.02
CA GLY A 55 20.86 -10.64 -24.88
C GLY A 55 19.67 -9.79 -24.47
N THR A 56 18.47 -10.24 -24.83
CA THR A 56 17.20 -9.53 -24.66
C THR A 56 16.37 -10.05 -23.49
N ASP A 57 16.86 -11.04 -22.76
CA ASP A 57 16.14 -11.57 -21.59
C ASP A 57 16.22 -10.56 -20.44
N ARG A 58 15.06 -10.01 -20.11
CA ARG A 58 14.91 -8.98 -19.06
C ARG A 58 14.51 -9.55 -17.71
N SER A 59 14.25 -10.83 -17.59
CA SER A 59 13.78 -11.43 -16.33
C SER A 59 14.79 -11.23 -15.18
N GLY A 60 16.09 -11.39 -15.47
CA GLY A 60 17.15 -11.14 -14.50
C GLY A 60 17.25 -9.66 -14.07
N VAL A 61 16.98 -8.73 -14.99
CA VAL A 61 16.98 -7.27 -14.68
C VAL A 61 15.81 -6.92 -13.78
N VAL A 62 14.63 -7.48 -14.05
CA VAL A 62 13.44 -7.28 -13.21
C VAL A 62 13.68 -7.82 -11.80
N ALA A 63 14.23 -9.04 -11.67
CA ALA A 63 14.55 -9.63 -10.37
C ALA A 63 15.55 -8.78 -9.58
N ALA A 64 16.59 -8.25 -10.23
CA ALA A 64 17.56 -7.37 -9.58
C ALA A 64 16.92 -6.04 -9.13
N SER A 65 16.01 -5.48 -9.93
CA SER A 65 15.25 -4.29 -9.57
C SER A 65 14.35 -4.54 -8.36
N GLU A 66 13.69 -5.69 -8.30
CA GLU A 66 12.87 -6.08 -7.16
C GLU A 66 13.70 -6.22 -5.88
N GLN A 67 14.87 -6.87 -5.95
CA GLN A 67 15.77 -6.99 -4.81
C GLN A 67 16.26 -5.63 -4.29
N LEU A 68 16.48 -4.67 -5.18
CA LEU A 68 16.88 -3.31 -4.78
C LEU A 68 15.74 -2.56 -4.10
N ASN A 69 14.53 -2.64 -4.64
CA ASN A 69 13.37 -1.90 -4.16
C ASN A 69 12.64 -2.56 -2.98
N LEU A 70 12.81 -3.87 -2.82
CA LEU A 70 12.21 -4.67 -1.77
C LEU A 70 13.30 -5.41 -0.98
N PRO A 71 14.12 -4.70 -0.20
CA PRO A 71 15.20 -5.31 0.54
C PRO A 71 14.66 -6.30 1.59
N LEU A 72 15.43 -7.35 1.85
CA LEU A 72 15.11 -8.29 2.91
C LEU A 72 15.18 -7.59 4.28
N VAL A 73 14.17 -7.82 5.10
CA VAL A 73 14.15 -7.35 6.48
C VAL A 73 14.54 -8.52 7.40
N ALA A 74 15.59 -8.33 8.19
CA ALA A 74 16.03 -9.32 9.17
C ALA A 74 15.58 -8.90 10.57
N TYR A 75 15.07 -9.87 11.34
CA TYR A 75 14.74 -9.68 12.75
C TYR A 75 15.02 -10.96 13.52
N VAL A 76 15.26 -10.82 14.82
CA VAL A 76 15.48 -11.94 15.72
C VAL A 76 14.14 -12.32 16.35
N ALA A 77 13.71 -13.56 16.11
CA ALA A 77 12.55 -14.14 16.78
C ALA A 77 13.01 -15.13 17.84
N PRO A 78 12.49 -15.07 19.08
CA PRO A 78 12.74 -16.09 20.07
C PRO A 78 12.12 -17.43 19.62
N LYS A 79 12.61 -18.54 20.20
CA LYS A 79 12.03 -19.86 19.95
C LYS A 79 10.54 -19.86 20.34
N HIS A 80 9.68 -20.19 19.40
CA HIS A 80 8.22 -20.30 19.61
C HIS A 80 7.65 -21.45 18.79
N ALA A 81 6.47 -21.91 19.17
CA ALA A 81 5.68 -22.83 18.37
C ALA A 81 5.07 -22.12 17.17
N GLY A 82 4.91 -22.82 16.06
CA GLY A 82 4.28 -22.30 14.85
C GLY A 82 3.99 -23.41 13.85
N SER A 83 3.07 -23.17 12.93
CA SER A 83 2.61 -24.13 11.91
C SER A 83 3.25 -23.91 10.53
N LEU A 84 3.93 -22.78 10.30
CA LEU A 84 4.44 -22.41 8.97
C LEU A 84 5.80 -23.02 8.62
N GLY A 85 6.47 -23.68 9.58
CA GLY A 85 7.80 -24.26 9.36
C GLY A 85 8.91 -23.21 9.33
N ARG A 86 10.05 -23.56 8.70
CA ARG A 86 11.22 -22.68 8.56
C ARG A 86 11.11 -21.72 7.36
N THR A 87 10.36 -22.10 6.37
CA THR A 87 10.13 -21.32 5.16
C THR A 87 8.65 -21.31 4.86
N PHE A 88 8.15 -20.18 4.42
CA PHE A 88 6.76 -20.02 4.05
C PHE A 88 6.66 -18.98 2.91
N SER A 89 5.82 -19.26 1.92
CA SER A 89 5.48 -18.33 0.86
C SER A 89 3.96 -18.21 0.74
N MET A 90 3.47 -16.99 0.59
CA MET A 90 2.05 -16.74 0.29
C MET A 90 1.70 -17.06 -1.16
N LEU A 91 2.68 -16.98 -2.06
CA LEU A 91 2.52 -17.26 -3.48
C LEU A 91 3.80 -17.87 -4.03
N GLU A 92 3.66 -18.84 -4.92
CA GLU A 92 4.76 -19.38 -5.71
C GLU A 92 4.39 -19.37 -7.20
N SER A 93 5.26 -18.80 -8.02
CA SER A 93 5.11 -18.84 -9.48
C SER A 93 5.91 -19.99 -10.07
N SER A 94 5.31 -20.74 -10.99
CA SER A 94 5.99 -21.84 -11.69
C SER A 94 7.03 -21.37 -12.71
N THR A 95 7.05 -20.09 -13.02
CA THR A 95 7.94 -19.51 -14.01
C THR A 95 8.37 -18.10 -13.66
N PRO A 96 9.62 -17.71 -13.92
CA PRO A 96 10.05 -16.32 -13.75
C PRO A 96 9.47 -15.35 -14.80
N GLN A 97 8.76 -15.85 -15.82
CA GLN A 97 8.09 -14.99 -16.81
C GLN A 97 6.90 -14.25 -16.24
N ILE A 98 6.26 -14.77 -15.19
CA ILE A 98 5.14 -14.12 -14.53
C ILE A 98 5.61 -13.43 -13.24
N GLY A 99 5.55 -12.11 -13.25
CA GLY A 99 5.76 -11.29 -12.07
C GLY A 99 4.45 -10.99 -11.35
N VAL A 100 4.35 -11.36 -10.07
CA VAL A 100 3.23 -10.97 -9.22
C VAL A 100 3.55 -9.60 -8.61
N ARG A 101 2.68 -8.62 -8.84
CA ARG A 101 2.89 -7.23 -8.39
C ARG A 101 2.06 -6.86 -7.17
N ALA A 102 0.94 -7.52 -7.00
CA ALA A 102 0.13 -7.29 -5.81
C ALA A 102 -0.59 -8.57 -5.39
N LEU A 103 -0.63 -8.77 -4.09
CA LEU A 103 -1.53 -9.66 -3.40
C LEU A 103 -2.19 -8.84 -2.30
N LYS A 104 -3.48 -8.57 -2.42
CA LYS A 104 -4.22 -7.76 -1.46
C LYS A 104 -5.60 -8.34 -1.20
N LYS A 105 -6.29 -7.89 -0.15
CA LYS A 105 -7.72 -8.14 -0.02
C LYS A 105 -8.48 -7.39 -1.12
N ALA A 106 -9.58 -7.97 -1.60
CA ALA A 106 -10.51 -7.27 -2.49
C ALA A 106 -11.12 -6.06 -1.78
N GLU A 107 -11.46 -4.99 -2.54
CA GLU A 107 -12.03 -3.75 -1.97
C GLU A 107 -13.35 -4.00 -1.22
N ASP A 108 -14.17 -4.92 -1.72
CA ASP A 108 -15.42 -5.37 -1.07
C ASP A 108 -15.20 -6.36 0.10
N GLY A 109 -13.93 -6.70 0.39
CA GLY A 109 -13.55 -7.64 1.44
C GLY A 109 -13.74 -9.12 1.08
N ASP A 110 -14.25 -9.46 -0.11
CA ASP A 110 -14.54 -10.83 -0.54
C ASP A 110 -13.41 -11.41 -1.39
N GLY A 111 -12.49 -12.10 -0.73
CA GLY A 111 -11.35 -12.78 -1.35
C GLY A 111 -10.08 -11.92 -1.46
N TYR A 112 -9.18 -12.38 -2.30
CA TYR A 112 -7.89 -11.75 -2.55
C TYR A 112 -7.76 -11.39 -4.02
N ILE A 113 -7.15 -10.24 -4.28
CA ILE A 113 -6.77 -9.79 -5.61
C ILE A 113 -5.30 -10.12 -5.85
N VAL A 114 -5.04 -10.79 -6.97
CA VAL A 114 -3.70 -11.06 -7.48
C VAL A 114 -3.51 -10.28 -8.77
N ARG A 115 -2.51 -9.42 -8.80
CA ARG A 115 -2.12 -8.70 -10.03
C ARG A 115 -0.77 -9.20 -10.50
N CYS A 116 -0.71 -9.64 -11.73
CA CYS A 116 0.50 -10.15 -12.34
C CYS A 116 0.63 -9.69 -13.79
N TYR A 117 1.80 -9.82 -14.36
CA TYR A 117 2.03 -9.58 -15.79
C TYR A 117 3.21 -10.38 -16.32
N GLU A 118 3.25 -10.55 -17.62
CA GLU A 118 4.35 -11.19 -18.30
C GLU A 118 5.55 -10.23 -18.39
N LEU A 119 6.75 -10.71 -18.04
CA LEU A 119 7.96 -9.90 -17.84
C LEU A 119 8.92 -9.87 -19.03
N THR A 120 8.89 -10.89 -19.89
CA THR A 120 9.95 -11.15 -20.87
C THR A 120 9.64 -10.67 -22.28
N GLY A 121 8.39 -10.28 -22.53
CA GLY A 121 7.89 -9.92 -23.86
C GLY A 121 7.62 -11.12 -24.75
N LYS A 122 7.44 -12.31 -24.17
CA LYS A 122 7.04 -13.55 -24.85
C LYS A 122 5.75 -14.07 -24.25
N PRO A 123 4.76 -14.47 -25.04
CA PRO A 123 3.56 -15.07 -24.49
C PRO A 123 3.89 -16.24 -23.56
N VAL A 124 3.14 -16.39 -22.51
CA VAL A 124 3.21 -17.51 -21.58
C VAL A 124 1.84 -18.19 -21.49
N GLU A 125 1.84 -19.50 -21.50
CA GLU A 125 0.64 -20.31 -21.39
C GLU A 125 0.75 -21.24 -20.17
N ASN A 126 -0.36 -21.43 -19.48
CA ASN A 126 -0.51 -22.38 -18.38
C ASN A 126 0.51 -22.20 -17.24
N ALA A 127 0.98 -20.98 -17.02
CA ALA A 127 1.78 -20.67 -15.83
C ALA A 127 0.92 -20.86 -14.57
N ARG A 128 1.53 -21.31 -13.48
CA ARG A 128 0.84 -21.60 -12.23
C ARG A 128 1.24 -20.59 -11.17
N ILE A 129 0.25 -20.00 -10.52
CA ILE A 129 0.44 -19.25 -9.27
C ILE A 129 -0.19 -20.09 -8.16
N THR A 130 0.64 -20.65 -7.29
CA THR A 130 0.22 -21.59 -6.26
C THR A 130 0.09 -20.89 -4.91
N PHE A 131 -1.03 -21.10 -4.25
CA PHE A 131 -1.37 -20.55 -2.93
C PHE A 131 -1.14 -21.58 -1.82
N PRO A 132 -1.01 -21.16 -0.56
CA PRO A 132 -0.88 -22.08 0.58
C PRO A 132 -2.17 -22.83 0.90
N ALA A 133 -3.34 -22.34 0.44
CA ALA A 133 -4.65 -22.91 0.68
C ALA A 133 -5.34 -23.30 -0.64
N GLN A 134 -6.36 -24.18 -0.52
CA GLN A 134 -7.23 -24.58 -1.64
C GLN A 134 -7.97 -23.35 -2.20
N ILE A 135 -8.01 -23.22 -3.52
CA ILE A 135 -8.83 -22.22 -4.20
C ILE A 135 -10.27 -22.75 -4.25
N LEU A 136 -11.21 -21.98 -3.70
CA LEU A 136 -12.63 -22.26 -3.74
C LEU A 136 -13.28 -21.73 -5.02
N SER A 137 -12.86 -20.55 -5.45
CA SER A 137 -13.26 -19.95 -6.72
C SER A 137 -12.23 -18.93 -7.19
N ALA A 138 -12.17 -18.71 -8.50
CA ALA A 138 -11.37 -17.63 -9.09
C ALA A 138 -12.11 -17.03 -10.30
N GLU A 139 -11.87 -15.74 -10.52
CA GLU A 139 -12.39 -14.98 -11.65
C GLU A 139 -11.36 -13.99 -12.16
N GLU A 140 -11.35 -13.74 -13.46
CA GLU A 140 -10.54 -12.68 -14.05
C GLU A 140 -11.29 -11.36 -13.90
N CYS A 141 -10.55 -10.32 -13.51
CA CYS A 141 -11.07 -8.99 -13.23
C CYS A 141 -10.35 -7.92 -14.06
N ASN A 142 -10.99 -6.77 -14.19
CA ASN A 142 -10.33 -5.56 -14.68
C ASN A 142 -9.50 -4.85 -13.60
N GLY A 143 -8.93 -3.69 -13.91
CA GLY A 143 -8.07 -2.92 -13.00
C GLY A 143 -8.78 -2.39 -11.74
N ILE A 144 -10.11 -2.26 -11.78
CA ILE A 144 -10.96 -1.81 -10.66
C ILE A 144 -11.71 -2.97 -9.99
N GLU A 145 -11.23 -4.20 -10.20
CA GLU A 145 -11.70 -5.43 -9.56
C GLU A 145 -13.08 -5.92 -9.98
N GLU A 146 -13.64 -5.39 -11.06
CA GLU A 146 -14.87 -5.91 -11.64
C GLU A 146 -14.59 -7.16 -12.48
N LYS A 147 -15.44 -8.18 -12.32
CA LYS A 147 -15.35 -9.43 -13.05
C LYS A 147 -15.50 -9.22 -14.56
N ILE A 148 -14.55 -9.76 -15.33
CA ILE A 148 -14.58 -9.77 -16.79
C ILE A 148 -14.64 -11.17 -17.39
N GLY A 149 -14.30 -12.21 -16.61
CA GLY A 149 -14.26 -13.58 -17.11
C GLY A 149 -14.11 -14.62 -16.00
N ALA A 150 -14.14 -15.87 -16.40
CA ALA A 150 -13.78 -16.99 -15.54
C ALA A 150 -12.25 -17.15 -15.51
N ALA A 151 -11.70 -17.62 -14.39
CA ALA A 151 -10.32 -18.01 -14.26
C ALA A 151 -10.23 -19.53 -14.08
N GLU A 152 -9.21 -20.13 -14.68
CA GLU A 152 -8.93 -21.55 -14.56
C GLU A 152 -8.13 -21.84 -13.29
N THR A 153 -8.49 -22.92 -12.60
CA THR A 153 -7.82 -23.30 -11.35
C THR A 153 -7.62 -24.81 -11.27
N GLU A 154 -6.53 -25.21 -10.65
CA GLU A 154 -6.22 -26.60 -10.37
C GLU A 154 -5.76 -26.76 -8.92
N GLY A 155 -6.68 -27.18 -8.07
CA GLY A 155 -6.41 -27.34 -6.66
C GLY A 155 -6.05 -26.01 -5.98
N ARG A 156 -4.79 -25.86 -5.60
CA ARG A 156 -4.25 -24.63 -4.99
C ARG A 156 -3.64 -23.66 -6.01
N SER A 157 -3.68 -24.01 -7.28
CA SER A 157 -3.03 -23.24 -8.33
C SER A 157 -4.04 -22.50 -9.22
N LEU A 158 -3.80 -21.22 -9.40
CA LEU A 158 -4.41 -20.38 -10.43
C LEU A 158 -3.62 -20.57 -11.73
N ILE A 159 -4.28 -20.87 -12.83
CA ILE A 159 -3.67 -21.03 -14.15
C ILE A 159 -3.70 -19.69 -14.86
N VAL A 160 -2.54 -19.22 -15.29
CA VAL A 160 -2.38 -17.92 -15.92
C VAL A 160 -1.78 -18.05 -17.31
N SER A 161 -2.49 -17.54 -18.30
CA SER A 161 -1.97 -17.35 -19.65
C SER A 161 -1.98 -15.87 -19.98
N ALA A 162 -0.86 -15.34 -20.48
CA ALA A 162 -0.71 -13.91 -20.75
C ALA A 162 0.06 -13.67 -22.05
N GLY A 163 -0.39 -12.68 -22.81
CA GLY A 163 0.35 -12.15 -23.95
C GLY A 163 1.59 -11.36 -23.51
N LYS A 164 2.35 -10.86 -24.48
CA LYS A 164 3.56 -10.05 -24.23
C LYS A 164 3.23 -8.85 -23.33
N PHE A 165 3.92 -8.74 -22.20
CA PHE A 165 3.77 -7.66 -21.23
C PHE A 165 2.32 -7.40 -20.77
N ALA A 166 1.44 -8.38 -20.96
CA ALA A 166 0.02 -8.21 -20.63
C ALA A 166 -0.21 -8.28 -19.12
N PRO A 167 -0.83 -7.26 -18.53
CA PRO A 167 -1.28 -7.30 -17.13
C PRO A 167 -2.52 -8.19 -17.02
N LYS A 168 -2.60 -8.90 -15.91
CA LYS A 168 -3.74 -9.74 -15.51
C LYS A 168 -4.09 -9.46 -14.06
N THR A 169 -5.39 -9.40 -13.79
CA THR A 169 -5.93 -9.27 -12.44
C THR A 169 -6.91 -10.41 -12.19
N TYR A 170 -6.75 -11.06 -11.06
CA TYR A 170 -7.62 -12.16 -10.66
C TYR A 170 -8.13 -11.94 -9.25
N ARG A 171 -9.40 -12.25 -9.04
CA ARG A 171 -9.96 -12.39 -7.70
C ARG A 171 -9.96 -13.88 -7.35
N VAL A 172 -9.41 -14.23 -6.18
CA VAL A 172 -9.29 -15.61 -5.71
C VAL A 172 -9.89 -15.72 -4.31
N ARG A 173 -10.81 -16.67 -4.13
CA ARG A 173 -11.34 -17.03 -2.82
C ARG A 173 -10.68 -18.31 -2.36
N LEU A 174 -10.03 -18.24 -1.21
CA LEU A 174 -9.27 -19.34 -0.63
C LEU A 174 -10.08 -20.00 0.49
N ALA A 175 -9.87 -21.31 0.69
CA ALA A 175 -10.37 -21.99 1.86
C ALA A 175 -9.82 -21.32 3.13
N ALA A 176 -10.68 -21.16 4.13
CA ALA A 176 -10.26 -20.62 5.41
C ALA A 176 -9.17 -21.50 6.03
N PRO A 177 -8.16 -20.90 6.68
CA PRO A 177 -7.16 -21.68 7.39
C PRO A 177 -7.82 -22.51 8.49
N ALA A 178 -7.32 -23.72 8.70
CA ALA A 178 -7.85 -24.66 9.71
C ALA A 178 -7.75 -24.09 11.15
N GLN A 179 -6.80 -23.19 11.38
CA GLN A 179 -6.67 -22.44 12.63
C GLN A 179 -6.79 -20.95 12.35
N LYS A 180 -7.79 -20.30 12.92
CA LYS A 180 -7.81 -18.84 13.02
C LYS A 180 -6.74 -18.43 14.02
N SER A 181 -5.97 -17.39 13.70
CA SER A 181 -5.11 -16.77 14.69
C SER A 181 -5.97 -16.34 15.87
N ALA A 182 -5.69 -16.86 17.04
CA ALA A 182 -6.32 -16.47 18.30
C ALA A 182 -5.72 -15.15 18.85
N PHE A 183 -5.04 -14.38 18.00
CA PHE A 183 -4.45 -13.11 18.44
C PHE A 183 -5.57 -12.07 18.61
N GLU A 184 -5.92 -11.84 19.85
CA GLU A 184 -6.80 -10.75 20.25
C GLU A 184 -5.96 -9.49 20.45
N VAL A 185 -6.30 -8.43 19.76
CA VAL A 185 -5.67 -7.13 19.98
C VAL A 185 -6.20 -6.56 21.30
N LYS A 186 -5.36 -6.58 22.31
CA LYS A 186 -5.69 -5.88 23.57
C LYS A 186 -5.32 -4.43 23.43
N SER A 187 -6.27 -3.55 23.61
CA SER A 187 -6.08 -2.10 23.60
C SER A 187 -6.64 -1.47 24.86
N ALA A 188 -6.02 -0.39 25.30
CA ALA A 188 -6.53 0.45 26.38
C ALA A 188 -6.94 1.80 25.79
N PRO A 189 -8.13 2.32 26.13
CA PRO A 189 -8.56 3.63 25.67
C PRO A 189 -7.72 4.73 26.33
N VAL A 190 -7.44 5.78 25.59
CA VAL A 190 -6.79 7.00 26.09
C VAL A 190 -7.87 8.06 26.27
N THR A 191 -7.91 8.66 27.45
CA THR A 191 -8.83 9.77 27.72
C THR A 191 -8.30 11.05 27.11
N LEU A 192 -9.10 11.71 26.30
CA LEU A 192 -8.74 12.95 25.63
C LEU A 192 -9.56 14.13 26.17
N SER A 193 -8.88 15.26 26.37
CA SER A 193 -9.54 16.54 26.71
C SER A 193 -9.88 17.25 25.39
N TYR A 194 -11.07 17.00 24.87
CA TYR A 194 -11.53 17.60 23.62
C TYR A 194 -11.62 19.13 23.73
N ASN A 195 -11.15 19.83 22.70
CA ASN A 195 -11.08 21.28 22.67
C ASN A 195 -11.71 21.91 21.42
N THR A 196 -12.07 21.11 20.41
CA THR A 196 -12.71 21.57 19.19
C THR A 196 -13.88 20.67 18.80
N VAL A 197 -14.77 21.16 17.95
CA VAL A 197 -15.91 20.45 17.39
C VAL A 197 -15.56 20.07 15.95
N ALA A 198 -15.53 18.78 15.63
CA ALA A 198 -15.27 18.27 14.30
C ALA A 198 -16.52 17.71 13.61
N PHE A 199 -17.48 17.17 14.38
CA PHE A 199 -18.70 16.56 13.84
C PHE A 199 -19.91 17.40 14.20
N THR A 200 -20.67 17.79 13.18
CA THR A 200 -21.90 18.58 13.37
C THR A 200 -23.04 18.02 12.54
N THR A 201 -24.24 18.16 13.05
CA THR A 201 -25.46 17.90 12.26
C THR A 201 -25.71 19.04 11.29
N ASP A 202 -26.55 18.83 10.28
CA ASP A 202 -26.93 19.82 9.28
C ASP A 202 -27.50 21.12 9.91
N GLU A 203 -28.10 21.03 11.08
CA GLU A 203 -28.63 22.18 11.81
C GLU A 203 -27.51 23.11 12.34
N PHE A 204 -26.36 22.54 12.71
CA PHE A 204 -25.29 23.26 13.39
C PHE A 204 -24.02 23.47 12.58
N TYR A 205 -23.95 23.01 11.33
CA TYR A 205 -22.73 23.05 10.51
C TYR A 205 -22.13 24.45 10.35
N THR A 206 -22.91 25.52 10.43
CA THR A 206 -22.44 26.89 10.28
C THR A 206 -21.82 27.47 11.55
N TYR A 207 -22.07 26.87 12.72
CA TYR A 207 -21.65 27.39 14.02
C TYR A 207 -20.26 26.93 14.43
N TYR A 208 -19.87 25.72 14.02
CA TYR A 208 -18.64 25.09 14.46
C TYR A 208 -17.68 24.92 13.30
N ARG A 209 -16.38 24.99 13.62
CA ARG A 209 -15.32 24.92 12.61
C ARG A 209 -14.10 24.29 13.23
N PHE A 210 -13.62 23.20 12.67
CA PHE A 210 -12.33 22.65 13.10
C PHE A 210 -11.18 23.14 12.22
N ASP A 211 -11.46 23.72 11.06
CA ASP A 211 -10.48 24.26 10.13
C ASP A 211 -10.66 25.78 9.90
N ASN A 212 -9.70 26.38 9.20
CA ASN A 212 -9.75 27.79 8.83
C ASN A 212 -10.76 28.10 7.68
N GLN A 213 -11.34 27.07 7.07
CA GLN A 213 -12.25 27.17 5.94
C GLN A 213 -13.73 26.97 6.31
N ARG A 214 -14.03 26.87 7.60
CA ARG A 214 -15.37 26.68 8.15
C ARG A 214 -15.94 25.27 7.88
N GLY A 215 -15.10 24.27 7.80
CA GLY A 215 -15.50 22.87 7.63
C GLY A 215 -15.89 22.20 8.94
N SER A 216 -16.84 21.30 8.86
CA SER A 216 -17.14 20.25 9.84
C SER A 216 -17.53 19.00 9.07
N PHE A 217 -17.43 17.84 9.70
CA PHE A 217 -17.89 16.58 9.11
C PHE A 217 -19.35 16.35 9.46
N ALA A 218 -20.13 15.85 8.50
CA ALA A 218 -21.53 15.50 8.74
C ALA A 218 -21.62 14.34 9.74
N ALA A 219 -22.14 14.63 10.92
CA ALA A 219 -22.25 13.64 12.00
C ALA A 219 -23.10 12.44 11.61
N GLU A 220 -24.10 12.65 10.75
CA GLU A 220 -25.01 11.62 10.24
C GLU A 220 -24.28 10.53 9.43
N LEU A 221 -23.10 10.81 8.90
CA LEU A 221 -22.29 9.88 8.13
C LEU A 221 -21.21 9.17 8.97
N ILE A 222 -21.04 9.56 10.22
CA ILE A 222 -19.99 9.03 11.09
C ILE A 222 -20.60 7.99 12.02
N PRO A 223 -20.08 6.75 12.04
CA PRO A 223 -20.57 5.74 12.98
C PRO A 223 -20.11 6.08 14.40
N ALA A 224 -20.93 5.76 15.41
CA ALA A 224 -20.58 5.96 16.83
C ALA A 224 -19.30 5.20 17.25
N GLU A 225 -18.97 4.13 16.54
CA GLU A 225 -17.79 3.32 16.77
C GLU A 225 -17.17 2.90 15.43
N LEU A 226 -15.85 2.97 15.35
CA LEU A 226 -15.06 2.49 14.22
C LEU A 226 -14.05 1.45 14.71
N THR A 227 -13.95 0.32 14.02
CA THR A 227 -12.90 -0.67 14.30
C THR A 227 -11.90 -0.72 13.14
N CYS A 228 -10.64 -0.45 13.44
CA CYS A 228 -9.57 -0.52 12.48
C CYS A 228 -8.43 -1.39 13.03
N ASN A 229 -7.97 -2.38 12.24
CA ASN A 229 -6.92 -3.32 12.63
C ASN A 229 -7.16 -4.00 14.01
N GLY A 230 -8.42 -4.27 14.36
CA GLY A 230 -8.80 -4.87 15.64
C GLY A 230 -8.80 -3.89 16.82
N VAL A 231 -8.53 -2.61 16.59
CA VAL A 231 -8.62 -1.55 17.58
C VAL A 231 -9.93 -0.79 17.42
N ARG A 232 -10.68 -0.66 18.50
CA ARG A 232 -11.96 0.04 18.55
C ARG A 232 -11.73 1.52 18.91
N PHE A 233 -12.28 2.40 18.10
CA PHE A 233 -12.37 3.83 18.34
C PHE A 233 -13.81 4.19 18.66
N VAL A 234 -14.01 4.95 19.73
CA VAL A 234 -15.31 5.50 20.10
C VAL A 234 -15.31 6.97 19.70
N MET A 235 -16.27 7.36 18.89
CA MET A 235 -16.41 8.72 18.43
C MET A 235 -17.03 9.58 19.54
N GLY A 236 -16.70 10.88 19.54
CA GLY A 236 -17.33 11.85 20.44
C GLY A 236 -18.80 12.12 20.05
N GLU A 237 -19.52 12.80 20.94
CA GLU A 237 -20.88 13.24 20.67
C GLU A 237 -20.85 14.42 19.67
N GLU A 238 -21.84 14.44 18.76
CA GLU A 238 -22.01 15.51 17.78
C GLU A 238 -22.37 16.87 18.41
N ASN A 239 -22.03 17.95 17.73
CA ASN A 239 -22.33 19.34 18.12
C ASN A 239 -21.71 19.79 19.46
N VAL A 240 -20.81 19.01 20.03
CA VAL A 240 -20.01 19.35 21.20
C VAL A 240 -18.52 19.17 20.90
N LYS A 241 -17.65 19.47 21.84
CA LYS A 241 -16.22 19.23 21.65
C LYS A 241 -15.95 17.71 21.58
N ASP A 242 -15.54 17.23 20.45
CA ASP A 242 -15.36 15.82 20.09
C ASP A 242 -13.96 15.50 19.51
N ALA A 243 -13.14 16.53 19.33
CA ALA A 243 -11.79 16.39 18.77
C ALA A 243 -10.76 17.24 19.53
N VAL A 244 -9.49 16.93 19.30
CA VAL A 244 -8.35 17.64 19.88
C VAL A 244 -7.57 18.33 18.79
N THR A 245 -7.54 19.67 18.80
CA THR A 245 -6.59 20.44 18.00
C THR A 245 -5.22 20.39 18.66
N CYS A 246 -4.19 19.99 17.93
CA CYS A 246 -2.82 19.90 18.40
C CYS A 246 -2.27 21.28 18.79
N ARG A 247 -1.88 21.46 20.06
CA ARG A 247 -1.31 22.70 20.60
C ARG A 247 -0.20 22.40 21.60
N SER A 248 0.59 21.36 21.33
CA SER A 248 1.66 20.88 22.24
C SER A 248 1.16 20.48 23.63
N GLN A 249 -0.09 20.01 23.75
CA GLN A 249 -0.63 19.49 24.98
C GLN A 249 -0.06 18.11 25.31
N GLU A 250 0.07 17.82 26.59
CA GLU A 250 0.45 16.51 27.10
C GLU A 250 -0.80 15.64 27.26
N ILE A 251 -0.70 14.37 26.89
CA ILE A 251 -1.76 13.38 27.02
C ILE A 251 -1.23 12.25 27.88
N GLU A 252 -1.85 12.03 29.03
CA GLU A 252 -1.49 10.92 29.91
C GLU A 252 -1.97 9.59 29.32
N LEU A 253 -1.06 8.63 29.24
CA LEU A 253 -1.40 7.27 28.82
C LEU A 253 -1.77 6.43 30.07
N PRO A 254 -2.70 5.48 29.94
CA PRO A 254 -2.98 4.53 31.02
C PRO A 254 -1.71 3.80 31.46
N GLU A 255 -1.62 3.40 32.71
CA GLU A 255 -0.49 2.60 33.20
C GLU A 255 -0.39 1.27 32.43
N GLY A 256 0.81 0.92 31.98
CA GLY A 256 1.06 -0.32 31.27
C GLY A 256 2.23 -0.26 30.29
N GLY A 257 2.57 -1.41 29.73
CA GLY A 257 3.57 -1.53 28.67
C GLY A 257 2.90 -1.57 27.30
N TYR A 258 3.01 -0.52 26.51
CA TYR A 258 2.41 -0.41 25.19
C TYR A 258 3.47 -0.52 24.09
N ARG A 259 3.13 -1.18 22.98
CA ARG A 259 4.00 -1.28 21.80
C ARG A 259 3.63 -0.32 20.69
N LYS A 260 2.35 0.09 20.64
CA LYS A 260 1.81 0.96 19.58
C LYS A 260 0.77 1.91 20.17
N LEU A 261 0.75 3.12 19.67
CA LEU A 261 -0.32 4.08 19.85
C LEU A 261 -1.11 4.16 18.54
N TYR A 262 -2.42 4.03 18.63
CA TYR A 262 -3.32 4.21 17.51
C TYR A 262 -4.10 5.49 17.68
N MET A 263 -4.08 6.33 16.68
CA MET A 263 -4.81 7.61 16.68
C MET A 263 -5.69 7.69 15.45
N LEU A 264 -6.92 8.14 15.63
CA LEU A 264 -7.76 8.56 14.52
C LEU A 264 -7.53 10.06 14.33
N CYS A 265 -6.94 10.43 13.21
CA CYS A 265 -6.55 11.80 12.91
C CYS A 265 -7.43 12.38 11.81
N LEU A 266 -7.79 13.64 11.94
CA LEU A 266 -8.36 14.45 10.88
C LEU A 266 -7.24 15.37 10.41
N LEU A 267 -6.83 15.19 9.16
CA LEU A 267 -5.85 16.05 8.52
C LEU A 267 -6.53 16.80 7.38
N TYR A 268 -6.55 18.11 7.46
CA TYR A 268 -6.96 18.94 6.35
C TYR A 268 -5.70 19.22 5.50
N THR A 269 -5.63 18.60 4.34
CA THR A 269 -4.60 18.90 3.35
C THR A 269 -5.28 19.59 2.17
N SER A 270 -4.87 20.79 1.88
CA SER A 270 -5.26 21.48 0.64
C SER A 270 -4.63 20.81 -0.61
N ASP A 271 -3.66 19.94 -0.39
CA ASP A 271 -3.04 19.12 -1.42
C ASP A 271 -2.48 17.84 -0.79
N ALA A 272 -3.11 16.70 -1.08
CA ALA A 272 -2.74 15.40 -0.52
C ALA A 272 -1.36 14.88 -0.99
N ALA A 273 -0.64 15.64 -1.82
CA ALA A 273 0.64 15.25 -2.39
C ALA A 273 1.87 15.71 -1.59
N ASP A 274 1.74 16.70 -0.70
CA ASP A 274 2.91 17.41 -0.18
C ASP A 274 3.24 17.19 1.31
N GLU A 275 2.45 16.46 2.07
CA GLU A 275 2.78 16.19 3.47
C GLU A 275 2.91 14.71 3.79
N GLY A 276 4.01 14.13 3.36
CA GLY A 276 4.50 12.88 3.90
C GLY A 276 4.96 13.07 5.35
N LEU A 277 4.04 13.03 6.30
CA LEU A 277 4.40 12.83 7.70
C LEU A 277 4.81 11.37 7.88
N GLY A 278 6.11 11.14 7.82
CA GLY A 278 6.70 9.90 8.28
C GLY A 278 6.40 9.70 9.76
N VAL A 279 5.77 8.58 10.09
CA VAL A 279 5.66 8.04 11.44
C VAL A 279 6.80 7.06 11.67
#